data_da05d556f3fe776329babdf2325266e8
#
_entry.id   da05d556f3fe776329babdf2325266e8
#
_cell.length_a   1.000
_cell.length_b   1.000
_cell.length_c   1.000
_cell.angle_alpha   90.00
_cell.angle_beta   90.00
_cell.angle_gamma   90.00
#
_symmetry.space_group_name_H-M   'P 1'
#
loop_
_entity.id
_entity.type
_entity.pdbx_description
1 polymer ?
#
loop_
_entity_poly.entity_id
_entity_poly.type
_entity_poly.pdbx_seq_one_letter_code
_entity_poly.pdbx_strand_id
1 'polypeptide(L)'
;PHVKPEMSMQEALIEMTSKGFGIAVLINNGKITGIISDGDLRRHMHHLMEKTAGDIASSDPVTVLEDAFAADALRIMNSKKISVLVVADEENRPLGILHIHDLLRVGVA
;
A
#
# COMPACT_ATOMS: atom_id res chain seq x y z
N PRO A 1 -2.58 3.45 -6.68
CA PRO A 1 -1.67 3.37 -7.85
C PRO A 1 -0.90 2.05 -7.86
N HIS A 2 -0.86 1.46 -9.04
CA HIS A 2 -0.16 0.21 -9.26
C HIS A 2 1.17 0.49 -9.93
N VAL A 3 2.24 -0.07 -9.39
CA VAL A 3 3.57 0.09 -9.98
C VAL A 3 4.22 -1.28 -10.12
N LYS A 4 5.19 -1.36 -11.01
CA LYS A 4 5.98 -2.58 -11.19
C LYS A 4 7.25 -2.49 -10.35
N PRO A 5 7.76 -3.62 -9.84
CA PRO A 5 8.97 -3.59 -9.02
C PRO A 5 10.19 -2.98 -9.70
N GLU A 6 10.33 -3.14 -11.00
CA GLU A 6 11.47 -2.60 -11.77
C GLU A 6 11.33 -1.12 -12.12
N MET A 7 10.17 -0.51 -11.85
CA MET A 7 9.94 0.91 -12.12
C MET A 7 10.87 1.76 -11.27
N SER A 8 11.42 2.83 -11.83
CA SER A 8 12.26 3.76 -11.06
C SER A 8 11.42 4.47 -10.01
N MET A 9 12.06 4.88 -8.90
CA MET A 9 11.33 5.63 -7.89
C MET A 9 10.83 6.98 -8.39
N GLN A 10 11.52 7.58 -9.35
CA GLN A 10 11.04 8.81 -9.97
C GLN A 10 9.69 8.61 -10.64
N GLU A 11 9.55 7.53 -11.42
CA GLU A 11 8.29 7.19 -12.07
C GLU A 11 7.22 6.79 -11.07
N ALA A 12 7.60 6.03 -10.05
CA ALA A 12 6.66 5.60 -9.01
C ALA A 12 6.09 6.79 -8.24
N LEU A 13 6.93 7.77 -7.91
CA LEU A 13 6.48 8.98 -7.22
C LEU A 13 5.52 9.80 -8.06
N ILE A 14 5.78 9.90 -9.37
CA ILE A 14 4.88 10.59 -10.28
C ILE A 14 3.51 9.91 -10.29
N GLU A 15 3.50 8.58 -10.35
CA GLU A 15 2.27 7.80 -10.34
C GLU A 15 1.50 8.02 -9.04
N MET A 16 2.17 7.96 -7.90
CA MET A 16 1.55 8.18 -6.60
C MET A 16 0.95 9.59 -6.50
N THR A 17 1.71 10.59 -6.92
CA THR A 17 1.29 11.99 -6.87
C THR A 17 0.09 12.24 -7.79
N SER A 18 0.14 11.71 -9.00
CA SER A 18 -0.93 11.94 -9.98
C SER A 18 -2.26 11.31 -9.55
N LYS A 19 -2.20 10.24 -8.78
CA LYS A 19 -3.41 9.56 -8.27
C LYS A 19 -3.86 10.10 -6.91
N GLY A 20 -3.07 10.93 -6.27
CA GLY A 20 -3.42 11.52 -4.98
C GLY A 20 -3.38 10.55 -3.80
N PHE A 21 -2.64 9.45 -3.93
CA PHE A 21 -2.54 8.45 -2.86
C PHE A 21 -1.18 8.50 -2.16
N GLY A 22 -1.18 8.22 -0.86
CA GLY A 22 0.05 8.13 -0.07
C GLY A 22 0.73 6.78 -0.12
N ILE A 23 0.26 5.86 -0.95
CA ILE A 23 0.87 4.54 -1.11
C ILE A 23 0.87 4.13 -2.58
N ALA A 24 1.73 3.18 -2.90
CA ALA A 24 1.71 2.49 -4.19
C ALA A 24 1.74 0.99 -3.94
N VAL A 25 1.02 0.25 -4.77
CA VAL A 25 0.95 -1.22 -4.67
C VAL A 25 1.79 -1.79 -5.81
N LEU A 26 2.76 -2.63 -5.45
CA LEU A 26 3.60 -3.32 -6.43
C LEU A 26 2.90 -4.57 -6.91
N ILE A 27 2.77 -4.68 -8.22
CA ILE A 27 2.06 -5.78 -8.88
C ILE A 27 3.03 -6.51 -9.81
N ASN A 28 3.02 -7.83 -9.72
CA ASN A 28 3.75 -8.68 -10.65
C ASN A 28 2.83 -9.82 -11.04
N ASN A 29 2.60 -9.99 -12.34
CA ASN A 29 1.68 -11.01 -12.88
C ASN A 29 0.28 -10.90 -12.25
N GLY A 30 -0.21 -9.68 -12.05
CA GLY A 30 -1.54 -9.42 -11.51
C GLY A 30 -1.67 -9.58 -10.01
N LYS A 31 -0.60 -9.96 -9.32
CA LYS A 31 -0.63 -10.21 -7.88
C LYS A 31 0.20 -9.19 -7.11
N ILE A 32 -0.20 -8.93 -5.87
CA ILE A 32 0.49 -7.99 -4.99
C ILE A 32 1.80 -8.60 -4.54
N THR A 33 2.91 -7.88 -4.74
CA THR A 33 4.23 -8.31 -4.27
C THR A 33 4.81 -7.40 -3.19
N GLY A 34 4.25 -6.22 -3.01
CA GLY A 34 4.70 -5.29 -1.99
C GLY A 34 3.91 -4.01 -2.01
N ILE A 35 4.20 -3.13 -1.06
CA ILE A 35 3.64 -1.77 -1.06
C ILE A 35 4.73 -0.78 -0.70
N ILE A 36 4.54 0.46 -1.18
CA ILE A 36 5.37 1.60 -0.80
C ILE A 36 4.47 2.55 -0.03
N SER A 37 4.85 2.86 1.20
CA SER A 37 4.15 3.81 2.05
C SER A 37 5.02 5.04 2.32
N ASP A 38 4.46 6.06 2.96
CA ASP A 38 5.24 7.21 3.40
C ASP A 38 6.41 6.80 4.28
N GLY A 39 6.20 5.81 5.14
CA GLY A 39 7.26 5.28 5.99
C GLY A 39 8.41 4.70 5.19
N ASP A 40 8.11 3.98 4.12
CA ASP A 40 9.13 3.41 3.23
C ASP A 40 9.93 4.54 2.56
N LEU A 41 9.24 5.59 2.11
CA LEU A 41 9.90 6.74 1.48
C LEU A 41 10.85 7.41 2.47
N ARG A 42 10.41 7.63 3.71
CA ARG A 42 11.26 8.24 4.73
C ARG A 42 12.48 7.39 5.07
N ARG A 43 12.29 6.07 5.20
CA ARG A 43 13.40 5.17 5.52
C ARG A 43 14.45 5.13 4.43
N HIS A 44 14.08 5.36 3.18
CA HIS A 44 14.96 5.28 2.03
C HIS A 44 15.21 6.63 1.37
N MET A 45 14.92 7.73 2.07
CA MET A 45 15.04 9.06 1.48
C MET A 45 16.44 9.35 0.95
N HIS A 46 17.46 8.82 1.62
CA HIS A 46 18.82 8.94 1.14
C HIS A 46 18.98 8.09 -0.12
N HIS A 47 19.35 8.71 -1.22
CA HIS A 47 19.50 8.07 -2.54
C HIS A 47 18.20 7.51 -3.12
N LEU A 48 17.05 8.05 -2.69
CA LEU A 48 15.75 7.55 -3.13
C LEU A 48 15.62 7.50 -4.65
N MET A 49 16.07 8.55 -5.36
CA MET A 49 15.90 8.65 -6.82
C MET A 49 16.82 7.70 -7.60
N GLU A 50 17.76 7.05 -6.93
CA GLU A 50 18.65 6.08 -7.55
C GLU A 50 18.12 4.65 -7.44
N LYS A 51 16.97 4.48 -6.80
CA LYS A 51 16.42 3.16 -6.49
C LYS A 51 15.20 2.84 -7.35
N THR A 52 14.86 1.55 -7.39
CA THR A 52 13.62 1.09 -8.02
C THR A 52 12.52 0.96 -6.98
N ALA A 53 11.28 0.83 -7.43
CA ALA A 53 10.16 0.60 -6.55
C ALA A 53 10.37 -0.67 -5.72
N GLY A 54 10.91 -1.72 -6.32
CA GLY A 54 11.18 -2.96 -5.61
C GLY A 54 12.21 -2.83 -4.49
N ASP A 55 13.18 -1.91 -4.65
CA ASP A 55 14.19 -1.66 -3.61
C ASP A 55 13.59 -1.00 -2.36
N ILE A 56 12.55 -0.23 -2.55
CA ILE A 56 11.93 0.59 -1.50
C ILE A 56 10.79 -0.13 -0.81
N ALA A 57 10.03 -0.91 -1.57
CA ALA A 57 8.78 -1.50 -1.10
C ALA A 57 8.98 -2.47 0.05
N SER A 58 8.02 -2.48 0.96
CA SER A 58 7.94 -3.51 1.98
C SER A 58 7.33 -4.76 1.34
N SER A 59 7.97 -5.91 1.55
CA SER A 59 7.42 -7.19 1.13
C SER A 59 6.38 -7.66 2.15
N ASP A 60 5.59 -8.64 1.78
CA ASP A 60 4.53 -9.19 2.64
C ASP A 60 3.59 -8.11 3.17
N PRO A 61 2.98 -7.34 2.27
CA PRO A 61 2.06 -6.28 2.71
C PRO A 61 0.86 -6.89 3.44
N VAL A 62 0.36 -6.15 4.43
CA VAL A 62 -0.84 -6.58 5.14
C VAL A 62 -2.04 -6.35 4.24
N THR A 63 -2.80 -7.41 3.99
CA THR A 63 -3.99 -7.35 3.14
C THR A 63 -5.20 -7.87 3.90
N VAL A 64 -6.39 -7.51 3.44
CA VAL A 64 -7.66 -8.06 3.93
C VAL A 64 -8.50 -8.46 2.73
N LEU A 65 -9.38 -9.42 2.95
CA LEU A 65 -10.35 -9.82 1.93
C LEU A 65 -11.49 -8.82 1.88
N GLU A 66 -12.17 -8.79 0.73
CA GLU A 66 -13.26 -7.85 0.49
C GLU A 66 -14.40 -7.98 1.50
N ASP A 67 -14.64 -9.17 2.02
CA ASP A 67 -15.71 -9.44 2.97
C ASP A 67 -15.29 -9.29 4.43
N ALA A 68 -14.08 -8.79 4.71
CA ALA A 68 -13.63 -8.57 6.07
C ALA A 68 -14.47 -7.49 6.75
N PHE A 69 -14.72 -7.66 8.05
CA PHE A 69 -15.43 -6.66 8.82
C PHE A 69 -14.56 -5.43 9.05
N ALA A 70 -15.18 -4.25 8.99
CA ALA A 70 -14.47 -2.98 9.19
C ALA A 70 -13.79 -2.92 10.55
N ALA A 71 -14.43 -3.46 11.61
CA ALA A 71 -13.82 -3.50 12.93
C ALA A 71 -12.55 -4.33 12.97
N ASP A 72 -12.51 -5.43 12.23
CA ASP A 72 -11.30 -6.26 12.13
C ASP A 72 -10.20 -5.53 11.38
N ALA A 73 -10.54 -4.82 10.31
CA ALA A 73 -9.56 -4.02 9.57
C ALA A 73 -8.96 -2.94 10.46
N LEU A 74 -9.79 -2.24 11.24
CA LEU A 74 -9.31 -1.22 12.17
C LEU A 74 -8.39 -1.82 13.23
N ARG A 75 -8.73 -2.99 13.76
CA ARG A 75 -7.90 -3.67 14.75
C ARG A 75 -6.52 -4.02 14.18
N ILE A 76 -6.48 -4.49 12.94
CA ILE A 76 -5.22 -4.80 12.25
C ILE A 76 -4.39 -3.54 12.09
N MET A 77 -5.01 -2.44 11.66
CA MET A 77 -4.29 -1.18 11.48
C MET A 77 -3.70 -0.68 12.80
N ASN A 78 -4.46 -0.77 13.90
CA ASN A 78 -3.99 -0.33 15.21
C ASN A 78 -2.87 -1.25 15.74
N SER A 79 -3.03 -2.55 15.57
CA SER A 79 -2.06 -3.54 16.03
C SER A 79 -0.73 -3.42 15.27
N LYS A 80 -0.79 -3.17 13.97
CA LYS A 80 0.39 -3.04 13.11
C LYS A 80 0.92 -1.61 13.04
N LYS A 81 0.19 -0.65 13.60
CA LYS A 81 0.52 0.78 13.54
C LYS A 81 0.62 1.29 12.11
N ILE A 82 -0.33 0.89 11.29
CA ILE A 82 -0.43 1.32 9.89
C ILE A 82 -1.79 1.98 9.68
N SER A 83 -1.89 2.84 8.70
CA SER A 83 -3.11 3.60 8.42
C SER A 83 -3.79 3.19 7.11
N VAL A 84 -3.20 2.25 6.39
CA VAL A 84 -3.71 1.82 5.09
C VAL A 84 -3.58 0.32 4.98
N LEU A 85 -4.62 -0.32 4.44
CA LEU A 85 -4.60 -1.73 4.09
C LEU A 85 -4.93 -1.88 2.62
N VAL A 86 -4.36 -2.90 1.98
CA VAL A 86 -4.74 -3.28 0.64
C VAL A 86 -5.84 -4.32 0.73
N VAL A 87 -6.94 -4.09 0.00
CA VAL A 87 -7.99 -5.08 -0.13
C VAL A 87 -7.65 -5.98 -1.31
N ALA A 88 -7.59 -7.28 -1.07
CA ALA A 88 -7.20 -8.26 -2.08
C ALA A 88 -8.23 -9.39 -2.17
N ASP A 89 -8.25 -10.06 -3.31
CA ASP A 89 -9.07 -11.26 -3.45
C ASP A 89 -8.29 -12.48 -2.95
N GLU A 90 -8.91 -13.65 -3.04
CA GLU A 90 -8.32 -14.90 -2.56
C GLU A 90 -7.07 -15.31 -3.34
N GLU A 91 -6.87 -14.74 -4.51
CA GLU A 91 -5.69 -15.00 -5.35
C GLU A 91 -4.64 -13.91 -5.20
N ASN A 92 -4.76 -13.06 -4.17
CA ASN A 92 -3.82 -11.99 -3.86
C ASN A 92 -3.77 -10.91 -4.96
N ARG A 93 -4.88 -10.72 -5.67
CA ARG A 93 -4.99 -9.64 -6.65
C ARG A 93 -5.57 -8.40 -5.95
N PRO A 94 -5.05 -7.21 -6.26
CA PRO A 94 -5.51 -5.99 -5.59
C PRO A 94 -6.91 -5.61 -6.07
N LEU A 95 -7.80 -5.32 -5.12
CA LEU A 95 -9.15 -4.84 -5.38
C LEU A 95 -9.32 -3.38 -5.01
N GLY A 96 -8.57 -2.91 -4.02
CA GLY A 96 -8.69 -1.53 -3.57
C GLY A 96 -7.83 -1.24 -2.37
N ILE A 97 -7.96 -0.03 -1.87
CA ILE A 97 -7.20 0.46 -0.73
C ILE A 97 -8.21 0.95 0.32
N LEU A 98 -7.97 0.59 1.57
CA LEU A 98 -8.78 1.03 2.69
C LEU A 98 -7.91 1.89 3.60
N HIS A 99 -8.29 3.16 3.76
CA HIS A 99 -7.59 4.08 4.63
C HIS A 99 -8.30 4.16 5.98
N ILE A 100 -7.53 4.33 7.07
CA ILE A 100 -8.12 4.40 8.41
C ILE A 100 -9.19 5.50 8.53
N HIS A 101 -9.02 6.60 7.80
CA HIS A 101 -10.01 7.69 7.79
C HIS A 101 -11.36 7.23 7.24
N ASP A 102 -11.36 6.27 6.32
CA ASP A 102 -12.62 5.73 5.78
C ASP A 102 -13.40 5.01 6.87
N LEU A 103 -12.69 4.27 7.73
CA LEU A 103 -13.31 3.55 8.84
C LEU A 103 -13.82 4.49 9.92
N LEU A 104 -13.04 5.51 10.25
CA LEU A 104 -13.43 6.49 11.26
C LEU A 104 -14.64 7.29 10.81
N ARG A 105 -14.71 7.61 9.50
CA ARG A 105 -15.82 8.36 8.92
C ARG A 105 -17.14 7.61 9.03
N VAL A 106 -17.12 6.28 8.97
CA VAL A 106 -18.35 5.47 9.11
C VAL A 106 -18.62 5.04 10.54
N GLY A 107 -17.86 5.55 11.50
CA GLY A 107 -18.13 5.33 12.92
C GLY A 107 -17.64 4.02 13.49
N VAL A 108 -16.58 3.45 12.94
CA VAL A 108 -16.02 2.17 13.41
C VAL A 108 -15.04 2.36 14.57
N ALA A 109 -14.69 3.56 14.90
CA ALA A 109 -13.69 3.89 15.90
C ALA A 109 -13.90 3.22 17.25
#